data_20c8df87f63128dc4ee8cc741243919a
#
_entry.id   20c8df87f63128dc4ee8cc741243919a
#
_cell.length_a   1.000
_cell.length_b   1.000
_cell.length_c   1.000
_cell.angle_alpha   90.00
_cell.angle_beta   90.00
_cell.angle_gamma   90.00
#
_symmetry.space_group_name_H-M   'P 1'
#
loop_
_entity.id
_entity.type
_entity.pdbx_description
1 polymer ?
#
loop_
_entity_poly.entity_id
_entity_poly.type
_entity_poly.pdbx_seq_one_letter_code
_entity_poly.pdbx_strand_id
1 'polypeptide(L)'
;MFVSHARFASLLLVAASLAACGSGPGDSTGSACPTDSTLTYASFGQAFMQSHCLACHSAAGPESPKLDTLAQVQAVKGDIDRSAAAGPSGVNTYMPEGSSVPEAERRKLGEWLACGAPE
;
A
#
# COMPACT_ATOMS: atom_id res chain seq x y z
N MET A 1 -63.17 25.04 -27.80
CA MET A 1 -61.73 24.75 -28.08
C MET A 1 -60.96 24.84 -26.77
N PHE A 2 -60.70 23.71 -26.14
CA PHE A 2 -59.94 23.65 -24.90
C PHE A 2 -58.55 23.14 -25.24
N VAL A 3 -57.55 24.00 -25.09
CA VAL A 3 -56.12 23.65 -25.27
C VAL A 3 -55.60 23.18 -23.94
N SER A 4 -55.35 21.86 -23.82
CA SER A 4 -54.79 21.22 -22.64
C SER A 4 -53.26 21.38 -22.67
N HIS A 5 -52.71 22.11 -21.71
CA HIS A 5 -51.29 22.25 -21.54
C HIS A 5 -50.77 21.12 -20.64
N ALA A 6 -50.16 20.11 -21.26
CA ALA A 6 -49.43 19.07 -20.54
C ALA A 6 -48.11 19.64 -20.02
N ARG A 7 -48.00 19.76 -18.71
CA ARG A 7 -46.75 20.11 -18.01
C ARG A 7 -45.90 18.86 -17.88
N PHE A 8 -44.84 18.77 -18.66
CA PHE A 8 -43.77 17.77 -18.44
C PHE A 8 -42.91 18.20 -17.24
N ALA A 9 -43.10 17.50 -16.15
CA ALA A 9 -42.18 17.61 -15.01
C ALA A 9 -40.93 16.78 -15.30
N SER A 10 -39.81 17.44 -15.62
CA SER A 10 -38.49 16.79 -15.73
C SER A 10 -37.99 16.45 -14.34
N LEU A 11 -37.99 15.16 -13.99
CA LEU A 11 -37.29 14.65 -12.83
C LEU A 11 -35.80 14.62 -13.15
N LEU A 12 -35.06 15.55 -12.54
CA LEU A 12 -33.57 15.48 -12.49
C LEU A 12 -33.15 14.41 -11.47
N LEU A 13 -32.73 13.24 -11.98
CA LEU A 13 -32.03 12.25 -11.15
C LEU A 13 -30.63 12.79 -10.86
N VAL A 14 -30.43 13.26 -9.65
CA VAL A 14 -29.08 13.51 -9.12
C VAL A 14 -28.49 12.16 -8.73
N ALA A 15 -27.59 11.65 -9.57
CA ALA A 15 -26.77 10.49 -9.23
C ALA A 15 -25.73 10.93 -8.18
N ALA A 16 -25.98 10.61 -6.92
CA ALA A 16 -24.99 10.74 -5.86
C ALA A 16 -23.90 9.70 -6.09
N SER A 17 -22.75 10.13 -6.62
CA SER A 17 -21.54 9.32 -6.68
C SER A 17 -21.04 9.11 -5.25
N LEU A 18 -21.31 7.94 -4.66
CA LEU A 18 -20.64 7.49 -3.45
C LEU A 18 -19.18 7.22 -3.84
N ALA A 19 -18.30 8.17 -3.56
CA ALA A 19 -16.88 7.92 -3.53
C ALA A 19 -16.62 6.93 -2.39
N ALA A 20 -16.53 5.65 -2.71
CA ALA A 20 -16.01 4.65 -1.79
C ALA A 20 -14.55 5.02 -1.52
N CYS A 21 -14.24 5.55 -0.33
CA CYS A 21 -12.89 5.57 0.20
C CYS A 21 -12.48 4.11 0.35
N GLY A 22 -11.78 3.58 -0.65
CA GLY A 22 -11.29 2.21 -0.66
C GLY A 22 -10.20 2.06 0.41
N SER A 23 -10.50 1.35 1.49
CA SER A 23 -9.49 0.85 2.41
C SER A 23 -8.83 -0.36 1.75
N GLY A 24 -7.71 -0.16 1.11
CA GLY A 24 -6.93 -1.17 0.41
C GLY A 24 -5.51 -0.68 0.13
N PRO A 25 -4.67 -1.52 -0.49
CA PRO A 25 -3.37 -1.11 -0.96
C PRO A 25 -3.46 0.13 -1.87
N GLY A 26 -2.50 1.03 -1.75
CA GLY A 26 -2.40 2.21 -2.61
C GLY A 26 -1.71 1.93 -3.94
N ASP A 27 -1.30 3.02 -4.59
CA ASP A 27 -0.46 2.96 -5.79
C ASP A 27 1.02 2.74 -5.44
N SER A 28 1.83 2.43 -6.45
CA SER A 28 3.28 2.37 -6.28
C SER A 28 3.83 3.70 -5.76
N THR A 29 4.75 3.63 -4.81
CA THR A 29 5.36 4.82 -4.20
C THR A 29 6.28 5.59 -5.13
N GLY A 30 6.66 5.01 -6.28
CA GLY A 30 7.64 5.60 -7.19
C GLY A 30 9.06 5.64 -6.63
N SER A 31 9.34 4.85 -5.58
CA SER A 31 10.68 4.73 -5.02
C SER A 31 11.66 4.24 -6.06
N ALA A 32 12.86 4.80 -6.05
CA ALA A 32 13.97 4.39 -6.88
C ALA A 32 15.10 3.84 -6.01
N CYS A 33 15.98 3.03 -6.62
CA CYS A 33 17.19 2.55 -5.96
C CYS A 33 18.34 3.53 -6.20
N PRO A 34 18.81 4.28 -5.19
CA PRO A 34 19.99 5.11 -5.33
C PRO A 34 21.25 4.26 -5.58
N THR A 35 22.21 4.80 -6.32
CA THR A 35 23.47 4.10 -6.63
C THR A 35 24.33 3.84 -5.41
N ASP A 36 24.12 4.60 -4.34
CA ASP A 36 24.82 4.53 -3.06
C ASP A 36 23.99 3.90 -1.93
N SER A 37 22.86 3.26 -2.27
CA SER A 37 22.04 2.58 -1.27
C SER A 37 22.85 1.48 -0.57
N THR A 38 22.77 1.47 0.75
CA THR A 38 23.40 0.46 1.62
C THR A 38 22.39 -0.40 2.35
N LEU A 39 21.10 -0.27 1.99
CA LEU A 39 20.04 -1.03 2.62
C LEU A 39 20.05 -2.48 2.13
N THR A 40 20.16 -3.40 3.06
CA THR A 40 20.14 -4.85 2.83
C THR A 40 19.11 -5.52 3.73
N TYR A 41 18.84 -6.79 3.50
CA TYR A 41 18.00 -7.57 4.41
C TYR A 41 18.61 -7.62 5.81
N ALA A 42 19.91 -7.87 5.89
CA ALA A 42 20.63 -7.93 7.18
C ALA A 42 20.67 -6.57 7.91
N SER A 43 20.85 -5.46 7.19
CA SER A 43 20.98 -4.13 7.81
C SER A 43 19.65 -3.45 8.11
N PHE A 44 18.59 -3.81 7.39
CA PHE A 44 17.29 -3.14 7.49
C PHE A 44 16.09 -4.09 7.38
N GLY A 45 15.99 -4.85 6.28
CA GLY A 45 14.77 -5.57 5.89
C GLY A 45 14.31 -6.57 6.95
N GLN A 46 15.23 -7.35 7.51
CA GLN A 46 14.90 -8.36 8.52
C GLN A 46 14.26 -7.75 9.77
N ALA A 47 14.88 -6.69 10.31
CA ALA A 47 14.36 -6.00 11.49
C ALA A 47 13.00 -5.35 11.23
N PHE A 48 12.82 -4.77 10.03
CA PHE A 48 11.54 -4.18 9.63
C PHE A 48 10.44 -5.25 9.57
N MET A 49 10.68 -6.39 8.91
CA MET A 49 9.72 -7.49 8.82
C MET A 49 9.36 -8.03 10.20
N GLN A 50 10.35 -8.28 11.05
CA GLN A 50 10.13 -8.77 12.41
C GLN A 50 9.29 -7.81 13.25
N SER A 51 9.56 -6.51 13.16
CA SER A 51 8.89 -5.51 14.00
C SER A 51 7.48 -5.18 13.54
N HIS A 52 7.20 -5.25 12.24
CA HIS A 52 5.98 -4.70 11.67
C HIS A 52 5.11 -5.69 10.90
N CYS A 53 5.62 -6.83 10.48
CA CYS A 53 4.91 -7.72 9.57
C CYS A 53 4.67 -9.13 10.14
N LEU A 54 5.67 -9.72 10.81
CA LEU A 54 5.65 -11.14 11.14
C LEU A 54 4.67 -11.52 12.24
N ALA A 55 4.14 -10.58 13.01
CA ALA A 55 3.06 -10.87 13.94
C ALA A 55 1.83 -11.51 13.24
N CYS A 56 1.56 -11.04 12.01
CA CYS A 56 0.45 -11.54 11.20
C CYS A 56 0.91 -12.40 10.02
N HIS A 57 2.03 -12.03 9.37
CA HIS A 57 2.51 -12.62 8.11
C HIS A 57 3.64 -13.65 8.29
N SER A 58 3.83 -14.21 9.48
CA SER A 58 4.73 -15.35 9.70
C SER A 58 4.07 -16.68 9.32
N ALA A 59 4.87 -17.76 9.24
CA ALA A 59 4.38 -19.10 8.97
C ALA A 59 3.27 -19.53 9.94
N ALA A 60 3.36 -19.12 11.21
CA ALA A 60 2.36 -19.37 12.25
C ALA A 60 1.26 -18.30 12.35
N GLY A 61 1.40 -17.17 11.66
CA GLY A 61 0.45 -16.07 11.67
C GLY A 61 -0.78 -16.34 10.81
N PRO A 62 -1.88 -15.57 11.02
CA PRO A 62 -3.15 -15.81 10.33
C PRO A 62 -3.15 -15.34 8.87
N GLU A 63 -2.27 -14.39 8.49
CA GLU A 63 -2.38 -13.65 7.24
C GLU A 63 -1.44 -14.16 6.14
N SER A 64 -1.81 -13.91 4.90
CA SER A 64 -0.99 -14.10 3.72
C SER A 64 -0.76 -12.75 3.02
N PRO A 65 0.36 -12.57 2.31
CA PRO A 65 1.45 -13.52 2.08
C PRO A 65 2.30 -13.79 3.33
N LYS A 66 3.08 -14.89 3.32
CA LYS A 66 4.08 -15.17 4.36
C LYS A 66 5.35 -14.40 4.03
N LEU A 67 6.00 -13.83 5.05
CA LEU A 67 7.15 -12.93 4.92
C LEU A 67 8.33 -13.33 5.82
N ASP A 68 8.41 -14.61 6.19
CA ASP A 68 9.46 -15.11 7.08
C ASP A 68 10.85 -15.12 6.47
N THR A 69 10.93 -15.21 5.14
CA THR A 69 12.19 -15.32 4.41
C THR A 69 12.36 -14.19 3.41
N LEU A 70 13.60 -13.86 3.10
CA LEU A 70 13.91 -12.87 2.07
C LEU A 70 13.28 -13.22 0.72
N ALA A 71 13.31 -14.49 0.33
CA ALA A 71 12.72 -14.94 -0.93
C ALA A 71 11.20 -14.68 -1.00
N GLN A 72 10.49 -14.87 0.12
CA GLN A 72 9.06 -14.54 0.22
C GLN A 72 8.81 -13.05 0.08
N VAL A 73 9.62 -12.22 0.73
CA VAL A 73 9.56 -10.76 0.60
C VAL A 73 9.82 -10.32 -0.83
N GLN A 74 10.86 -10.84 -1.47
CA GLN A 74 11.21 -10.51 -2.85
C GLN A 74 10.09 -10.88 -3.84
N ALA A 75 9.42 -12.01 -3.60
CA ALA A 75 8.31 -12.46 -4.46
C ALA A 75 7.11 -11.48 -4.48
N VAL A 76 6.89 -10.75 -3.39
CA VAL A 76 5.75 -9.83 -3.22
C VAL A 76 6.16 -8.38 -2.96
N LYS A 77 7.40 -8.01 -3.31
CA LYS A 77 7.94 -6.67 -3.01
C LYS A 77 7.08 -5.52 -3.54
N GLY A 78 6.45 -5.69 -4.70
CA GLY A 78 5.54 -4.69 -5.27
C GLY A 78 4.26 -4.53 -4.46
N ASP A 79 3.74 -5.58 -3.87
CA ASP A 79 2.56 -5.52 -3.00
C ASP A 79 2.91 -4.89 -1.66
N ILE A 80 4.10 -5.16 -1.14
CA ILE A 80 4.61 -4.51 0.07
C ILE A 80 4.78 -3.00 -0.17
N ASP A 81 5.32 -2.59 -1.33
CA ASP A 81 5.45 -1.19 -1.69
C ASP A 81 4.10 -0.47 -1.66
N ARG A 82 3.09 -1.03 -2.32
CA ARG A 82 1.74 -0.47 -2.37
C ARG A 82 0.98 -0.52 -1.05
N SER A 83 1.41 -1.34 -0.11
CA SER A 83 0.71 -1.51 1.17
C SER A 83 1.35 -0.75 2.33
N ALA A 84 2.67 -0.62 2.34
CA ALA A 84 3.41 -0.22 3.53
C ALA A 84 4.53 0.80 3.31
N ALA A 85 5.01 0.98 2.08
CA ALA A 85 6.16 1.83 1.82
C ALA A 85 5.78 3.30 1.57
N ALA A 86 6.79 4.15 1.52
CA ALA A 86 6.65 5.54 1.08
C ALA A 86 7.74 5.89 0.07
N GLY A 87 7.40 6.81 -0.84
CA GLY A 87 8.29 7.31 -1.86
C GLY A 87 7.82 8.64 -2.42
N PRO A 88 8.38 9.08 -3.57
CA PRO A 88 8.04 10.37 -4.16
C PRO A 88 6.58 10.53 -4.54
N SER A 89 5.90 9.44 -4.92
CA SER A 89 4.52 9.47 -5.37
C SER A 89 3.49 9.33 -4.25
N GLY A 90 3.89 8.88 -3.05
CA GLY A 90 2.95 8.76 -1.94
C GLY A 90 3.47 7.95 -0.75
N VAL A 91 2.64 7.95 0.29
CA VAL A 91 2.85 7.20 1.53
C VAL A 91 1.73 6.19 1.68
N ASN A 92 2.06 4.92 1.64
CA ASN A 92 1.13 3.83 1.82
C ASN A 92 1.09 3.38 3.28
N THR A 93 -0.09 3.45 3.88
CA THR A 93 -0.31 3.16 5.31
C THR A 93 -1.34 2.05 5.54
N TYR A 94 -1.69 1.30 4.50
CA TYR A 94 -2.63 0.19 4.60
C TYR A 94 -2.10 -0.90 5.53
N MET A 95 -0.79 -1.16 5.48
CA MET A 95 -0.10 -2.07 6.39
C MET A 95 1.01 -1.33 7.16
N PRO A 96 1.35 -1.79 8.37
CA PRO A 96 0.63 -2.79 9.18
C PRO A 96 -0.67 -2.24 9.73
N GLU A 97 -1.70 -3.10 9.82
CA GLU A 97 -2.97 -2.72 10.42
C GLU A 97 -2.81 -2.44 11.92
N GLY A 98 -3.50 -1.39 12.41
CA GLY A 98 -3.57 -1.09 13.84
C GLY A 98 -2.27 -0.57 14.46
N SER A 99 -1.22 -0.33 13.68
CA SER A 99 0.03 0.25 14.17
C SER A 99 0.56 1.34 13.25
N SER A 100 1.36 2.25 13.82
CA SER A 100 2.01 3.31 13.07
C SER A 100 3.48 2.98 12.84
N VAL A 101 3.92 3.13 11.59
CA VAL A 101 5.33 3.08 11.20
C VAL A 101 5.73 4.49 10.80
N PRO A 102 6.84 5.05 11.33
CA PRO A 102 7.31 6.36 10.93
C PRO A 102 7.53 6.45 9.41
N GLU A 103 7.17 7.59 8.81
CA GLU A 103 7.33 7.78 7.36
C GLU A 103 8.77 7.59 6.90
N ALA A 104 9.76 8.00 7.71
CA ALA A 104 11.17 7.79 7.40
C ALA A 104 11.53 6.31 7.25
N GLU A 105 10.94 5.42 8.05
CA GLU A 105 11.12 3.98 7.90
C GLU A 105 10.38 3.43 6.68
N ARG A 106 9.20 3.93 6.39
CA ARG A 106 8.47 3.58 5.17
C ARG A 106 9.24 4.01 3.91
N ARG A 107 9.95 5.14 3.94
CA ARG A 107 10.83 5.59 2.84
C ARG A 107 12.03 4.66 2.65
N LYS A 108 12.66 4.22 3.74
CA LYS A 108 13.72 3.20 3.66
C LYS A 108 13.18 1.88 3.11
N LEU A 109 11.96 1.48 3.50
CA LEU A 109 11.32 0.31 2.94
C LEU A 109 11.15 0.46 1.42
N GLY A 110 10.62 1.57 0.94
CA GLY A 110 10.46 1.84 -0.48
C GLY A 110 11.79 1.77 -1.25
N GLU A 111 12.84 2.39 -0.73
CA GLU A 111 14.19 2.33 -1.31
C GLU A 111 14.71 0.88 -1.38
N TRP A 112 14.66 0.15 -0.27
CA TRP A 112 15.15 -1.23 -0.21
C TRP A 112 14.40 -2.15 -1.19
N LEU A 113 13.06 -2.02 -1.27
CA LEU A 113 12.24 -2.78 -2.22
C LEU A 113 12.56 -2.40 -3.67
N ALA A 114 12.77 -1.11 -3.96
CA ALA A 114 13.15 -0.62 -5.29
C ALA A 114 14.52 -1.13 -5.73
N CYS A 115 15.44 -1.37 -4.78
CA CYS A 115 16.73 -2.01 -5.03
C CYS A 115 16.62 -3.53 -5.25
N GLY A 116 15.42 -4.10 -5.23
CA GLY A 116 15.19 -5.53 -5.38
C GLY A 116 15.19 -6.32 -4.08
N ALA A 117 15.10 -5.63 -2.95
CA ALA A 117 15.24 -6.21 -1.61
C ALA A 117 16.51 -7.07 -1.49
N PRO A 118 17.70 -6.48 -1.63
CA PRO A 118 18.96 -7.22 -1.58
C PRO A 118 19.21 -7.84 -0.19
N GLU A 119 20.04 -8.90 -0.19
CA GLU A 119 20.51 -9.61 1.00
C GLU A 119 21.40 -8.77 1.92
#